data_082d2c1cf7530db915510e5db4b5c361
#
_entry.id   082d2c1cf7530db915510e5db4b5c361
#
_cell.length_a   1.000
_cell.length_b   1.000
_cell.length_c   1.000
_cell.angle_alpha   90.00
_cell.angle_beta   90.00
_cell.angle_gamma   90.00
#
_symmetry.space_group_name_H-M   'P 1'
#
loop_
_entity.id
_entity.type
_entity.pdbx_description
1 polymer ?
#
loop_
_entity_poly.entity_id
_entity_poly.type
_entity_poly.pdbx_seq_one_letter_code
_entity_poly.pdbx_strand_id
1 'polypeptide(L)'
;MFRGVPGIEAICWQTKGIVNLVINTNLAATRAAARLDDNTKRWAESMVRLSSGSKIVHPQDDAAGLAQSMRLDTKITRLDAAISNNTNFHSMLQTQDGLSEKIQSAVHRMNELAVLYQDMTKTADDKTAYELEFNELDAGIFDMAGKTFNEIDLFFTEGKVFTGDSSSSTLDDNNVADGLGRGADGDYKIKIEYAANAEGKELPGKHKALIERAARRIEAIIVGDASAGAAIDNTITAQLMDEATSDGVNGTLATGGGNAINGAIGVAAATGTINVDEADLDSMYNGGYAYSTYLHEIMHAVGFTSSHTNFSGNNYNGVNAIAQYNEIFGTTETQLYLEDDGGAGTAGAHWEEDETNGTVAGFDNELMTGTSEGGGNPEPLSKVTVGVLKDAGYEVDYDAADTWTGAGTGTGPGGGMVIGSLDSVKGAIQGLANYRAQIGSQLSYTNKINSALATEKENMQQSSSRIKDVNIAEETTRLAKLNILVNSGTAMTAQANLLPQMVLRLIR
;
A
#
# COMPACT_ATOMS: atom_id res chain seq x y z
N MET A 1 -48.46 -7.63 -95.41
CA MET A 1 -49.61 -8.21 -96.12
C MET A 1 -50.69 -8.58 -95.12
N PHE A 2 -51.88 -8.03 -95.35
CA PHE A 2 -53.25 -8.42 -94.95
C PHE A 2 -53.56 -8.47 -93.42
N ARG A 3 -54.30 -7.52 -92.90
CA ARG A 3 -55.80 -7.42 -92.84
C ARG A 3 -56.33 -8.52 -91.90
N GLY A 4 -57.02 -8.20 -90.80
CA GLY A 4 -58.34 -7.71 -90.74
C GLY A 4 -58.90 -7.67 -89.30
N VAL A 5 -59.57 -6.70 -89.08
CA VAL A 5 -60.68 -6.18 -88.27
C VAL A 5 -61.83 -7.22 -88.12
N PRO A 6 -62.84 -7.00 -87.23
CA PRO A 6 -63.08 -6.21 -86.04
C PRO A 6 -63.80 -6.97 -84.89
N GLY A 7 -63.80 -6.30 -83.73
CA GLY A 7 -64.98 -6.14 -82.90
C GLY A 7 -65.68 -7.33 -82.29
N ILE A 8 -65.51 -7.47 -80.96
CA ILE A 8 -66.66 -7.80 -80.10
C ILE A 8 -66.41 -7.04 -78.79
N GLU A 9 -67.23 -6.09 -78.51
CA GLU A 9 -67.38 -5.43 -77.24
C GLU A 9 -67.78 -6.50 -76.21
N ALA A 10 -66.82 -6.82 -75.30
CA ALA A 10 -67.18 -7.53 -74.08
C ALA A 10 -67.59 -6.50 -73.06
N ILE A 11 -68.88 -6.26 -72.91
CA ILE A 11 -69.49 -5.54 -71.85
C ILE A 11 -69.09 -6.24 -70.54
N CYS A 12 -68.11 -5.67 -69.90
CA CYS A 12 -67.76 -6.06 -68.54
C CYS A 12 -68.85 -5.55 -67.59
N TRP A 13 -69.73 -6.44 -67.24
CA TRP A 13 -70.66 -6.17 -66.11
C TRP A 13 -69.84 -6.04 -64.83
N GLN A 14 -69.64 -4.80 -64.45
CA GLN A 14 -69.24 -4.54 -63.07
C GLN A 14 -70.34 -5.09 -62.14
N THR A 15 -70.09 -6.25 -61.59
CA THR A 15 -70.84 -6.71 -60.46
C THR A 15 -70.58 -5.72 -59.31
N LYS A 16 -71.50 -4.74 -59.14
CA LYS A 16 -71.60 -3.97 -57.93
C LYS A 16 -71.69 -4.97 -56.82
N GLY A 17 -70.60 -5.05 -56.04
CA GLY A 17 -70.58 -5.86 -54.84
C GLY A 17 -71.80 -5.53 -53.99
N ILE A 18 -72.67 -6.48 -53.83
CA ILE A 18 -73.73 -6.42 -52.86
C ILE A 18 -73.10 -6.29 -51.52
N VAL A 19 -73.12 -5.11 -50.97
CA VAL A 19 -72.74 -4.94 -49.56
C VAL A 19 -73.78 -5.70 -48.77
N ASN A 20 -73.47 -6.91 -48.36
CA ASN A 20 -74.29 -7.65 -47.39
C ASN A 20 -74.40 -6.83 -46.11
N LEU A 21 -75.48 -6.10 -46.02
CA LEU A 21 -75.81 -5.30 -44.80
C LEU A 21 -76.40 -6.24 -43.76
N VAL A 22 -75.52 -6.79 -42.91
CA VAL A 22 -75.92 -7.66 -41.80
C VAL A 22 -76.23 -6.78 -40.60
N ILE A 23 -77.46 -6.70 -40.18
CA ILE A 23 -77.95 -5.84 -39.11
C ILE A 23 -77.47 -6.34 -37.73
N ASN A 24 -77.36 -7.65 -37.55
CA ASN A 24 -76.94 -8.28 -36.28
C ASN A 24 -75.43 -8.22 -36.01
N THR A 25 -74.57 -8.02 -37.04
CA THR A 25 -73.13 -7.98 -36.88
C THR A 25 -72.59 -6.80 -37.68
N ASN A 26 -72.22 -5.71 -37.01
CA ASN A 26 -71.62 -4.53 -37.70
C ASN A 26 -70.09 -4.73 -37.83
N LEU A 27 -69.68 -5.49 -38.88
CA LEU A 27 -68.28 -5.80 -39.13
C LEU A 27 -67.43 -4.56 -39.32
N ALA A 28 -68.00 -3.49 -39.91
CA ALA A 28 -67.28 -2.24 -40.10
C ALA A 28 -66.96 -1.57 -38.78
N ALA A 29 -67.94 -1.47 -37.85
CA ALA A 29 -67.75 -0.96 -36.53
C ALA A 29 -66.77 -1.81 -35.71
N THR A 30 -66.83 -3.14 -35.75
CA THR A 30 -65.93 -4.04 -35.06
C THR A 30 -64.46 -3.86 -35.56
N ARG A 31 -64.25 -3.74 -36.86
CA ARG A 31 -62.94 -3.47 -37.45
C ARG A 31 -62.42 -2.09 -37.09
N ALA A 32 -63.30 -1.05 -37.06
CA ALA A 32 -62.92 0.29 -36.65
C ALA A 32 -62.53 0.32 -35.15
N ALA A 33 -63.30 -0.35 -34.29
CA ALA A 33 -63.01 -0.47 -32.86
C ALA A 33 -61.68 -1.21 -32.60
N ALA A 34 -61.40 -2.29 -33.30
CA ALA A 34 -60.15 -3.04 -33.17
C ALA A 34 -58.93 -2.17 -33.56
N ARG A 35 -59.07 -1.38 -34.65
CA ARG A 35 -57.98 -0.46 -35.04
C ARG A 35 -57.83 0.70 -34.09
N LEU A 36 -58.93 1.20 -33.52
CA LEU A 36 -58.88 2.23 -32.48
C LEU A 36 -58.18 1.71 -31.23
N ASP A 37 -58.48 0.53 -30.76
CA ASP A 37 -57.83 -0.11 -29.63
C ASP A 37 -56.33 -0.27 -29.87
N ASP A 38 -55.90 -0.75 -31.03
CA ASP A 38 -54.47 -0.87 -31.40
C ASP A 38 -53.77 0.52 -31.42
N ASN A 39 -54.40 1.51 -32.02
CA ASN A 39 -53.84 2.86 -32.06
C ASN A 39 -53.77 3.50 -30.64
N THR A 40 -54.74 3.24 -29.75
CA THR A 40 -54.75 3.70 -28.38
C THR A 40 -53.64 3.06 -27.54
N LYS A 41 -53.41 1.77 -27.73
CA LYS A 41 -52.28 1.03 -27.11
C LYS A 41 -50.93 1.64 -27.52
N ARG A 42 -50.75 1.82 -28.84
CA ARG A 42 -49.49 2.42 -29.39
C ARG A 42 -49.30 3.86 -28.93
N TRP A 43 -50.39 4.63 -28.82
CA TRP A 43 -50.35 5.98 -28.28
C TRP A 43 -49.91 6.00 -26.82
N ALA A 44 -50.44 5.08 -25.99
CA ALA A 44 -50.06 4.93 -24.59
C ALA A 44 -48.59 4.53 -24.45
N GLU A 45 -48.12 3.57 -25.28
CA GLU A 45 -46.72 3.16 -25.32
C GLU A 45 -45.78 4.33 -25.68
N SER A 46 -46.13 5.11 -26.69
CA SER A 46 -45.38 6.30 -27.11
C SER A 46 -45.33 7.37 -25.99
N MET A 47 -46.42 7.57 -25.27
CA MET A 47 -46.47 8.42 -24.07
C MET A 47 -45.53 7.96 -22.98
N VAL A 48 -45.51 6.67 -22.68
CA VAL A 48 -44.62 6.09 -21.65
C VAL A 48 -43.16 6.23 -22.04
N ARG A 49 -42.80 5.96 -23.31
CA ARG A 49 -41.44 6.18 -23.81
C ARG A 49 -41.00 7.61 -23.71
N LEU A 50 -41.89 8.55 -24.07
CA LEU A 50 -41.57 9.97 -24.01
C LEU A 50 -41.45 10.46 -22.55
N SER A 51 -42.29 9.94 -21.64
CA SER A 51 -42.25 10.29 -20.23
C SER A 51 -41.05 9.70 -19.49
N SER A 52 -40.63 8.49 -19.86
CA SER A 52 -39.45 7.83 -19.26
C SER A 52 -38.12 8.26 -19.89
N GLY A 53 -38.16 8.85 -21.09
CA GLY A 53 -36.97 9.11 -21.90
C GLY A 53 -36.33 7.85 -22.49
N SER A 54 -36.92 6.67 -22.25
CA SER A 54 -36.36 5.38 -22.65
C SER A 54 -37.13 4.77 -23.82
N LYS A 55 -36.39 4.24 -24.80
CA LYS A 55 -36.91 3.45 -25.90
C LYS A 55 -37.39 2.08 -25.44
N ILE A 56 -36.67 1.49 -24.47
CA ILE A 56 -36.96 0.16 -23.88
C ILE A 56 -37.57 0.41 -22.51
N VAL A 57 -38.88 0.25 -22.38
CA VAL A 57 -39.62 0.42 -21.13
C VAL A 57 -39.90 -0.92 -20.48
N HIS A 58 -40.23 -1.93 -21.30
CA HIS A 58 -40.53 -3.27 -20.85
C HIS A 58 -39.57 -4.29 -21.49
N PRO A 59 -39.24 -5.40 -20.82
CA PRO A 59 -38.36 -6.45 -21.38
C PRO A 59 -38.80 -6.99 -22.74
N GLN A 60 -40.09 -6.94 -23.00
CA GLN A 60 -40.70 -7.38 -24.30
C GLN A 60 -40.44 -6.41 -25.45
N ASP A 61 -40.05 -5.16 -25.17
CA ASP A 61 -39.80 -4.16 -26.22
C ASP A 61 -38.53 -4.52 -27.01
N ASP A 62 -37.44 -4.90 -26.30
CA ASP A 62 -36.18 -5.38 -26.87
C ASP A 62 -35.38 -6.09 -25.76
N ALA A 63 -35.56 -7.39 -25.63
CA ALA A 63 -34.87 -8.21 -24.62
C ALA A 63 -33.35 -8.25 -24.84
N ALA A 64 -32.89 -8.23 -26.09
CA ALA A 64 -31.46 -8.24 -26.43
C ALA A 64 -30.81 -6.90 -26.11
N GLY A 65 -31.44 -5.79 -26.51
CA GLY A 65 -30.99 -4.44 -26.19
C GLY A 65 -30.98 -4.17 -24.68
N LEU A 66 -32.00 -4.64 -23.94
CA LEU A 66 -32.04 -4.56 -22.47
C LEU A 66 -30.86 -5.30 -21.85
N ALA A 67 -30.62 -6.56 -22.24
CA ALA A 67 -29.50 -7.34 -21.70
C ALA A 67 -28.15 -6.71 -22.03
N GLN A 68 -27.98 -6.12 -23.21
CA GLN A 68 -26.78 -5.40 -23.60
C GLN A 68 -26.59 -4.12 -22.77
N SER A 69 -27.65 -3.33 -22.59
CA SER A 69 -27.57 -2.10 -21.78
C SER A 69 -27.25 -2.40 -20.33
N MET A 70 -27.83 -3.44 -19.72
CA MET A 70 -27.52 -3.86 -18.35
C MET A 70 -26.04 -4.25 -18.18
N ARG A 71 -25.45 -4.94 -19.18
CA ARG A 71 -24.01 -5.25 -19.17
C ARG A 71 -23.17 -3.98 -19.26
N LEU A 72 -23.55 -3.02 -20.11
CA LEU A 72 -22.86 -1.73 -20.21
C LEU A 72 -22.99 -0.93 -18.91
N ASP A 73 -24.18 -0.86 -18.33
CA ASP A 73 -24.41 -0.15 -17.06
C ASP A 73 -23.56 -0.77 -15.91
N THR A 74 -23.46 -2.11 -15.87
CA THR A 74 -22.59 -2.80 -14.92
C THR A 74 -21.10 -2.43 -15.11
N LYS A 75 -20.65 -2.36 -16.38
CA LYS A 75 -19.28 -1.93 -16.69
C LYS A 75 -19.04 -0.48 -16.31
N ILE A 76 -19.97 0.43 -16.58
CA ILE A 76 -19.90 1.83 -16.19
C ILE A 76 -19.73 1.96 -14.65
N THR A 77 -20.54 1.22 -13.88
CA THR A 77 -20.43 1.21 -12.41
C THR A 77 -19.07 0.71 -11.93
N ARG A 78 -18.51 -0.32 -12.59
CA ARG A 78 -17.15 -0.81 -12.28
C ARG A 78 -16.08 0.22 -12.60
N LEU A 79 -16.20 0.93 -13.73
CA LEU A 79 -15.27 1.99 -14.10
C LEU A 79 -15.35 3.17 -13.11
N ASP A 80 -16.54 3.50 -12.60
CA ASP A 80 -16.69 4.53 -11.56
C ASP A 80 -15.97 4.15 -10.27
N ALA A 81 -16.10 2.90 -9.85
CA ALA A 81 -15.37 2.39 -8.69
C ALA A 81 -13.86 2.40 -8.91
N ALA A 82 -13.39 1.98 -10.11
CA ALA A 82 -11.97 2.01 -10.45
C ALA A 82 -11.39 3.43 -10.47
N ILE A 83 -12.12 4.40 -11.04
CA ILE A 83 -11.72 5.81 -11.02
C ILE A 83 -11.63 6.35 -9.58
N SER A 84 -12.60 6.00 -8.73
CA SER A 84 -12.60 6.40 -7.32
C SER A 84 -11.39 5.83 -6.57
N ASN A 85 -11.13 4.53 -6.73
CA ASN A 85 -9.97 3.87 -6.12
C ASN A 85 -8.66 4.48 -6.57
N ASN A 86 -8.51 4.74 -7.88
CA ASN A 86 -7.31 5.37 -8.42
C ASN A 86 -7.14 6.82 -7.95
N THR A 87 -8.22 7.54 -7.71
CA THR A 87 -8.19 8.89 -7.12
C THR A 87 -7.74 8.87 -5.67
N ASN A 88 -8.20 7.89 -4.88
CA ASN A 88 -7.75 7.69 -3.51
C ASN A 88 -6.25 7.37 -3.46
N PHE A 89 -5.79 6.47 -4.33
CA PHE A 89 -4.37 6.15 -4.45
C PHE A 89 -3.53 7.35 -4.87
N HIS A 90 -4.01 8.13 -5.83
CA HIS A 90 -3.37 9.39 -6.23
C HIS A 90 -3.21 10.35 -5.04
N SER A 91 -4.21 10.46 -4.17
CA SER A 91 -4.15 11.29 -2.95
C SER A 91 -3.13 10.75 -1.94
N MET A 92 -3.02 9.43 -1.81
CA MET A 92 -1.99 8.78 -0.99
C MET A 92 -0.58 9.11 -1.52
N LEU A 93 -0.34 8.95 -2.83
CA LEU A 93 0.92 9.30 -3.47
C LEU A 93 1.30 10.78 -3.30
N GLN A 94 0.33 11.70 -3.37
CA GLN A 94 0.57 13.12 -3.09
C GLN A 94 0.98 13.37 -1.65
N THR A 95 0.41 12.63 -0.69
CA THR A 95 0.80 12.71 0.71
C THR A 95 2.22 12.16 0.92
N GLN A 96 2.56 11.05 0.27
CA GLN A 96 3.91 10.49 0.26
C GLN A 96 4.94 11.49 -0.33
N ASP A 97 4.64 12.13 -1.46
CA ASP A 97 5.55 13.12 -2.05
C ASP A 97 5.76 14.31 -1.12
N GLY A 98 4.68 14.81 -0.48
CA GLY A 98 4.78 15.92 0.46
C GLY A 98 5.60 15.60 1.72
N LEU A 99 5.53 14.37 2.23
CA LEU A 99 6.40 13.92 3.33
C LEU A 99 7.83 13.72 2.84
N SER A 100 8.03 13.13 1.66
CA SER A 100 9.34 12.94 1.06
C SER A 100 10.08 14.27 0.82
N GLU A 101 9.37 15.34 0.48
CA GLU A 101 9.95 16.68 0.36
C GLU A 101 10.47 17.21 1.70
N LYS A 102 9.75 16.96 2.80
CA LYS A 102 10.19 17.33 4.15
C LYS A 102 11.39 16.51 4.59
N ILE A 103 11.37 15.20 4.35
CA ILE A 103 12.50 14.30 4.60
C ILE A 103 13.72 14.79 3.81
N GLN A 104 13.56 15.14 2.53
CA GLN A 104 14.64 15.68 1.72
C GLN A 104 15.26 16.95 2.32
N SER A 105 14.42 17.83 2.84
CA SER A 105 14.90 19.06 3.49
C SER A 105 15.71 18.76 4.76
N ALA A 106 15.27 17.78 5.55
CA ALA A 106 16.00 17.32 6.73
C ALA A 106 17.34 16.68 6.35
N VAL A 107 17.37 15.79 5.35
CA VAL A 107 18.61 15.16 4.86
C VAL A 107 19.59 16.19 4.29
N HIS A 108 19.12 17.24 3.61
CA HIS A 108 20.00 18.33 3.17
C HIS A 108 20.62 19.06 4.35
N ARG A 109 19.85 19.31 5.43
CA ARG A 109 20.39 19.92 6.65
C ARG A 109 21.41 19.00 7.34
N MET A 110 21.13 17.70 7.40
CA MET A 110 22.09 16.70 7.89
C MET A 110 23.40 16.73 7.10
N ASN A 111 23.32 16.86 5.77
CA ASN A 111 24.52 17.00 4.93
C ASN A 111 25.34 18.27 5.26
N GLU A 112 24.68 19.40 5.51
CA GLU A 112 25.37 20.62 5.97
C GLU A 112 26.06 20.39 7.32
N LEU A 113 25.39 19.77 8.27
CA LEU A 113 25.94 19.46 9.60
C LEU A 113 27.14 18.53 9.50
N ALA A 114 27.08 17.51 8.64
CA ALA A 114 28.19 16.59 8.40
C ALA A 114 29.44 17.31 7.85
N VAL A 115 29.27 18.31 6.99
CA VAL A 115 30.37 19.14 6.49
C VAL A 115 30.91 20.07 7.57
N LEU A 116 30.02 20.70 8.36
CA LEU A 116 30.41 21.58 9.47
C LEU A 116 31.17 20.82 10.58
N TYR A 117 30.82 19.57 10.83
CA TYR A 117 31.47 18.71 11.81
C TYR A 117 32.94 18.41 11.45
N GLN A 118 33.27 18.35 10.15
CA GLN A 118 34.65 18.11 9.67
C GLN A 118 35.56 19.33 9.79
N ASP A 119 35.04 20.50 10.15
CA ASP A 119 35.84 21.72 10.30
C ASP A 119 36.79 21.60 11.48
N MET A 120 38.08 21.63 11.23
CA MET A 120 39.15 21.57 12.24
C MET A 120 39.19 22.77 13.20
N THR A 121 38.48 23.86 12.87
CA THR A 121 38.40 25.04 13.74
C THR A 121 37.33 24.94 14.81
N LYS A 122 36.52 23.91 14.81
CA LYS A 122 35.42 23.67 15.75
C LYS A 122 35.92 22.99 17.03
N THR A 123 35.40 23.47 18.15
CA THR A 123 35.63 22.86 19.49
C THR A 123 34.85 21.55 19.61
N ALA A 124 35.16 20.75 20.63
CA ALA A 124 34.38 19.55 20.96
C ALA A 124 32.91 19.89 21.27
N ASP A 125 32.65 20.98 22.01
CA ASP A 125 31.31 21.43 22.36
C ASP A 125 30.52 21.85 21.11
N ASP A 126 31.16 22.53 20.12
CA ASP A 126 30.52 22.86 18.84
C ASP A 126 30.13 21.60 18.05
N LYS A 127 30.98 20.59 18.06
CA LYS A 127 30.73 19.32 17.38
C LYS A 127 29.59 18.55 18.05
N THR A 128 29.56 18.51 19.39
CA THR A 128 28.45 17.89 20.14
C THR A 128 27.11 18.57 19.82
N ALA A 129 27.09 19.89 19.65
CA ALA A 129 25.89 20.60 19.27
C ALA A 129 25.42 20.20 17.83
N TYR A 130 26.35 19.99 16.89
CA TYR A 130 26.01 19.50 15.55
C TYR A 130 25.50 18.07 15.57
N GLU A 131 26.08 17.19 16.39
CA GLU A 131 25.61 15.82 16.59
C GLU A 131 24.19 15.79 17.14
N LEU A 132 23.87 16.60 18.14
CA LEU A 132 22.53 16.68 18.70
C LEU A 132 21.51 17.10 17.64
N GLU A 133 21.78 18.16 16.85
CA GLU A 133 20.88 18.59 15.78
C GLU A 133 20.73 17.50 14.71
N PHE A 134 21.83 16.82 14.37
CA PHE A 134 21.82 15.73 13.37
C PHE A 134 20.91 14.57 13.84
N ASN A 135 21.04 14.18 15.09
CA ASN A 135 20.27 13.09 15.68
C ASN A 135 18.78 13.42 15.80
N GLU A 136 18.43 14.65 16.13
CA GLU A 136 17.05 15.12 16.13
C GLU A 136 16.43 15.12 14.72
N LEU A 137 17.20 15.51 13.71
CA LEU A 137 16.76 15.44 12.32
C LEU A 137 16.58 14.00 11.86
N ASP A 138 17.48 13.10 12.22
CA ASP A 138 17.39 11.68 11.94
C ASP A 138 16.12 11.07 12.58
N ALA A 139 15.90 11.29 13.87
CA ALA A 139 14.68 10.85 14.55
C ALA A 139 13.42 11.41 13.89
N GLY A 140 13.43 12.69 13.49
CA GLY A 140 12.33 13.33 12.79
C GLY A 140 12.03 12.72 11.40
N ILE A 141 13.07 12.27 10.69
CA ILE A 141 12.90 11.56 9.41
C ILE A 141 12.13 10.25 9.63
N PHE A 142 12.50 9.47 10.64
CA PHE A 142 11.82 8.21 10.94
C PHE A 142 10.40 8.41 11.47
N ASP A 143 10.15 9.45 12.26
CA ASP A 143 8.77 9.82 12.62
C ASP A 143 7.93 10.15 11.39
N MET A 144 8.50 10.86 10.40
CA MET A 144 7.82 11.12 9.14
C MET A 144 7.63 9.85 8.30
N ALA A 145 8.62 8.97 8.26
CA ALA A 145 8.54 7.70 7.53
C ALA A 145 7.51 6.74 8.15
N GLY A 146 7.28 6.79 9.45
CA GLY A 146 6.26 6.01 10.16
C GLY A 146 4.83 6.55 10.04
N LYS A 147 4.58 7.63 9.27
CA LYS A 147 3.22 8.17 9.11
C LYS A 147 2.35 7.30 8.23
N THR A 148 1.05 7.29 8.54
CA THR A 148 0.03 6.51 7.83
C THR A 148 -0.93 7.40 7.05
N PHE A 149 -1.55 6.83 6.04
CA PHE A 149 -2.69 7.41 5.31
C PHE A 149 -3.89 6.47 5.48
N ASN A 150 -4.90 6.91 6.22
CA ASN A 150 -6.08 6.09 6.54
C ASN A 150 -5.68 4.73 7.15
N GLU A 151 -4.77 4.76 8.14
CA GLU A 151 -4.21 3.58 8.84
C GLU A 151 -3.33 2.66 7.99
N ILE A 152 -3.03 3.04 6.75
CA ILE A 152 -2.10 2.34 5.86
C ILE A 152 -0.76 3.05 5.92
N ASP A 153 0.31 2.32 6.20
CA ASP A 153 1.67 2.85 6.22
C ASP A 153 2.04 3.44 4.87
N LEU A 154 2.56 4.67 4.86
CA LEU A 154 2.89 5.36 3.62
C LEU A 154 4.18 4.85 2.98
N PHE A 155 5.15 4.38 3.79
CA PHE A 155 6.49 4.04 3.33
C PHE A 155 6.85 2.57 3.51
N PHE A 156 6.00 1.77 4.16
CA PHE A 156 6.26 0.37 4.48
C PHE A 156 5.18 -0.60 3.95
N THR A 157 4.36 -0.14 3.00
CA THR A 157 3.26 -0.95 2.45
C THR A 157 3.57 -1.39 1.03
N GLU A 158 3.38 -2.66 0.73
CA GLU A 158 3.24 -3.13 -0.65
C GLU A 158 1.84 -2.74 -1.17
N GLY A 159 1.73 -1.54 -1.74
CA GLY A 159 0.46 -1.04 -2.28
C GLY A 159 0.10 -1.68 -3.61
N LYS A 160 -0.97 -2.50 -3.65
CA LYS A 160 -1.59 -2.97 -4.89
C LYS A 160 -2.89 -2.23 -5.14
N VAL A 161 -2.95 -1.43 -6.20
CA VAL A 161 -4.14 -0.68 -6.58
C VAL A 161 -4.76 -1.24 -7.85
N PHE A 162 -6.06 -1.48 -7.78
CA PHE A 162 -6.85 -1.89 -8.94
C PHE A 162 -7.01 -0.72 -9.92
N THR A 163 -6.41 -0.83 -11.10
CA THR A 163 -6.35 0.23 -12.12
C THR A 163 -7.17 -0.05 -13.37
N GLY A 164 -7.98 -1.10 -13.38
CA GLY A 164 -8.76 -1.50 -14.55
C GLY A 164 -10.05 -2.23 -14.23
N ASP A 165 -10.73 -2.74 -15.26
CA ASP A 165 -11.94 -3.53 -15.12
C ASP A 165 -11.68 -5.03 -14.87
N SER A 166 -10.41 -5.45 -14.89
CA SER A 166 -9.97 -6.82 -14.63
C SER A 166 -9.16 -6.93 -13.34
N SER A 167 -9.27 -8.05 -12.64
CA SER A 167 -8.56 -8.33 -11.39
C SER A 167 -7.03 -8.45 -11.53
N SER A 168 -6.50 -8.39 -12.76
CA SER A 168 -5.07 -8.44 -13.06
C SER A 168 -4.43 -7.07 -13.25
N SER A 169 -5.21 -5.98 -13.27
CA SER A 169 -4.67 -4.63 -13.43
C SER A 169 -4.37 -4.05 -12.06
N THR A 170 -3.20 -4.29 -11.54
CA THR A 170 -2.72 -3.72 -10.28
C THR A 170 -1.42 -2.97 -10.52
N LEU A 171 -1.22 -1.88 -9.77
CA LEU A 171 0.07 -1.25 -9.57
C LEU A 171 0.71 -1.86 -8.33
N ASP A 172 1.93 -2.34 -8.47
CA ASP A 172 2.74 -2.70 -7.32
C ASP A 172 3.53 -1.46 -6.89
N ASP A 173 3.40 -1.09 -5.62
CA ASP A 173 4.25 -0.10 -4.98
C ASP A 173 5.49 -0.83 -4.44
N ASN A 174 6.67 -0.46 -4.94
CA ASN A 174 7.91 -1.03 -4.45
C ASN A 174 8.21 -0.42 -3.07
N ASN A 175 8.55 -1.26 -2.13
CA ASN A 175 8.85 -0.89 -0.76
C ASN A 175 9.93 0.21 -0.70
N VAL A 176 9.59 1.31 -0.04
CA VAL A 176 10.43 2.51 0.04
C VAL A 176 11.62 2.33 0.97
N ALA A 177 11.50 1.43 1.94
CA ALA A 177 12.57 1.13 2.88
C ALA A 177 13.88 0.76 2.16
N ASP A 178 13.80 0.19 0.96
CA ASP A 178 14.96 -0.08 0.10
C ASP A 178 15.62 1.17 -0.49
N GLY A 179 14.96 2.31 -0.50
CA GLY A 179 15.41 3.56 -1.14
C GLY A 179 15.94 4.64 -0.20
N LEU A 180 15.66 4.56 1.10
CA LEU A 180 16.08 5.57 2.06
C LEU A 180 17.52 5.34 2.57
N GLY A 181 18.49 5.40 1.66
CA GLY A 181 19.89 5.58 2.05
C GLY A 181 20.66 4.33 2.42
N ARG A 182 20.41 3.20 1.78
CA ARG A 182 21.33 2.08 1.80
C ARG A 182 22.60 2.42 1.02
N GLY A 183 23.75 2.05 1.56
CA GLY A 183 25.07 2.31 1.00
C GLY A 183 25.24 1.93 -0.47
N ALA A 184 26.37 2.27 -1.07
CA ALA A 184 26.70 1.95 -2.46
C ALA A 184 26.66 0.41 -2.71
N ASP A 185 26.46 0.02 -3.97
CA ASP A 185 26.53 -1.41 -4.35
C ASP A 185 27.89 -2.00 -3.93
N GLY A 186 27.86 -2.99 -3.03
CA GLY A 186 29.05 -3.66 -2.48
C GLY A 186 29.21 -3.54 -0.97
N ASP A 187 28.39 -2.69 -0.31
CA ASP A 187 28.38 -2.57 1.14
C ASP A 187 27.47 -3.66 1.76
N TYR A 188 27.78 -4.01 3.03
CA TYR A 188 26.95 -4.92 3.82
C TYR A 188 25.53 -4.35 4.00
N LYS A 189 24.50 -5.21 3.83
CA LYS A 189 23.10 -4.81 3.95
C LYS A 189 22.31 -5.74 4.85
N ILE A 190 21.41 -5.18 5.63
CA ILE A 190 20.42 -5.90 6.42
C ILE A 190 19.06 -5.71 5.74
N LYS A 191 18.50 -6.78 5.20
CA LYS A 191 17.15 -6.80 4.65
C LYS A 191 16.16 -7.09 5.76
N ILE A 192 15.23 -6.20 6.05
CA ILE A 192 14.14 -6.46 6.99
C ILE A 192 12.91 -6.94 6.20
N GLU A 193 12.40 -8.10 6.56
CA GLU A 193 11.13 -8.64 6.05
C GLU A 193 10.09 -8.59 7.17
N TYR A 194 8.96 -7.93 6.92
CA TYR A 194 7.88 -7.83 7.90
C TYR A 194 6.87 -8.94 7.67
N ALA A 195 6.59 -9.70 8.72
CA ALA A 195 5.60 -10.78 8.70
C ALA A 195 4.45 -10.48 9.66
N ALA A 196 3.27 -10.97 9.33
CA ALA A 196 2.17 -11.01 10.28
C ALA A 196 2.37 -12.19 11.24
N ASN A 197 1.97 -12.02 12.51
CA ASN A 197 1.94 -13.10 13.48
C ASN A 197 0.86 -14.16 13.17
N ALA A 198 0.71 -15.18 14.00
CA ALA A 198 -0.28 -16.25 13.79
C ALA A 198 -1.72 -15.75 13.76
N GLU A 199 -2.03 -14.64 14.42
CA GLU A 199 -3.33 -13.97 14.44
C GLU A 199 -3.55 -13.03 13.25
N GLY A 200 -2.55 -12.88 12.35
CA GLY A 200 -2.61 -12.02 11.17
C GLY A 200 -2.39 -10.53 11.47
N LYS A 201 -1.82 -10.19 12.63
CA LYS A 201 -1.47 -8.83 13.02
C LYS A 201 -0.05 -8.49 12.54
N GLU A 202 0.16 -7.25 12.10
CA GLU A 202 1.45 -6.74 11.67
C GLU A 202 1.97 -5.66 12.63
N LEU A 203 3.29 -5.46 12.62
CA LEU A 203 3.93 -4.34 13.32
C LEU A 203 3.42 -3.00 12.77
N PRO A 204 3.06 -2.02 13.64
CA PRO A 204 2.71 -0.67 13.21
C PRO A 204 3.88 0.04 12.51
N GLY A 205 3.57 0.93 11.54
CA GLY A 205 4.59 1.64 10.75
C GLY A 205 5.60 2.43 11.56
N LYS A 206 5.19 3.04 12.68
CA LYS A 206 6.09 3.74 13.59
C LYS A 206 7.19 2.82 14.17
N HIS A 207 6.88 1.54 14.44
CA HIS A 207 7.85 0.54 14.91
C HIS A 207 8.71 0.02 13.75
N LYS A 208 8.10 -0.25 12.58
CA LYS A 208 8.84 -0.60 11.36
C LYS A 208 9.92 0.45 11.05
N ALA A 209 9.58 1.74 11.14
CA ALA A 209 10.53 2.83 10.95
C ALA A 209 11.72 2.80 11.94
N LEU A 210 11.47 2.49 13.21
CA LEU A 210 12.54 2.38 14.22
C LEU A 210 13.42 1.15 14.00
N ILE A 211 12.85 0.02 13.56
CA ILE A 211 13.60 -1.19 13.19
C ILE A 211 14.52 -0.90 11.99
N GLU A 212 14.01 -0.22 10.96
CA GLU A 212 14.83 0.19 9.81
C GLU A 212 15.95 1.17 10.20
N ARG A 213 15.68 2.07 11.14
CA ARG A 213 16.70 2.96 11.69
C ARG A 213 17.78 2.17 12.44
N ALA A 214 17.41 1.20 13.27
CA ALA A 214 18.32 0.34 13.99
C ALA A 214 19.17 -0.53 13.04
N ALA A 215 18.56 -1.11 11.99
CA ALA A 215 19.29 -1.86 10.97
C ALA A 215 20.36 -1.01 10.28
N ARG A 216 20.03 0.21 9.90
CA ARG A 216 21.02 1.15 9.29
C ARG A 216 22.14 1.53 10.23
N ARG A 217 21.89 1.61 11.53
CA ARG A 217 22.93 1.84 12.52
C ARG A 217 23.98 0.71 12.50
N ILE A 218 23.54 -0.53 12.38
CA ILE A 218 24.44 -1.69 12.27
C ILE A 218 25.16 -1.73 10.91
N GLU A 219 24.45 -1.40 9.81
CA GLU A 219 25.05 -1.27 8.48
C GLU A 219 26.18 -0.21 8.44
N ALA A 220 26.04 0.87 9.18
CA ALA A 220 27.09 1.90 9.30
C ALA A 220 28.32 1.40 10.06
N ILE A 221 28.20 0.39 10.92
CA ILE A 221 29.26 -0.21 11.71
C ILE A 221 29.94 -1.34 10.94
N ILE A 222 29.19 -2.16 10.23
CA ILE A 222 29.71 -3.28 9.44
C ILE A 222 30.07 -2.73 8.04
N VAL A 223 31.35 -2.56 7.77
CA VAL A 223 31.86 -1.99 6.50
C VAL A 223 32.25 -3.06 5.48
N GLY A 224 32.17 -4.33 5.84
CA GLY A 224 32.47 -5.46 4.96
C GLY A 224 32.49 -6.80 5.66
N ASP A 225 32.85 -7.83 4.90
CA ASP A 225 33.08 -9.18 5.37
C ASP A 225 34.55 -9.56 5.21
N ALA A 226 35.11 -10.25 6.20
CA ALA A 226 36.48 -10.75 6.19
C ALA A 226 36.73 -11.84 5.12
N SER A 227 35.69 -12.44 4.56
CA SER A 227 35.82 -13.42 3.45
C SER A 227 35.71 -12.69 2.09
N ALA A 228 36.82 -12.38 1.48
CA ALA A 228 36.94 -11.73 0.20
C ALA A 228 35.99 -12.33 -0.87
N GLY A 229 34.89 -11.68 -1.18
CA GLY A 229 34.23 -11.92 -2.46
C GLY A 229 32.71 -12.08 -2.54
N ALA A 230 31.96 -12.06 -1.45
CA ALA A 230 30.50 -12.01 -1.52
C ALA A 230 29.96 -11.03 -0.46
N ALA A 231 29.24 -10.03 -0.89
CA ALA A 231 28.46 -9.24 0.04
C ALA A 231 27.44 -10.18 0.72
N ILE A 232 27.54 -10.32 2.04
CA ILE A 232 26.61 -11.16 2.79
C ILE A 232 25.52 -10.26 3.33
N ASP A 233 24.40 -10.28 2.63
CA ASP A 233 23.20 -9.61 3.11
C ASP A 233 22.54 -10.49 4.18
N ASN A 234 22.28 -9.93 5.35
CA ASN A 234 21.47 -10.59 6.35
C ASN A 234 20.00 -10.29 6.06
N THR A 235 19.15 -11.32 6.16
CA THR A 235 17.70 -11.15 6.12
C THR A 235 17.14 -11.37 7.51
N ILE A 236 16.49 -10.35 8.07
CA ILE A 236 15.87 -10.40 9.39
C ILE A 236 14.36 -10.31 9.21
N THR A 237 13.63 -11.28 9.73
CA THR A 237 12.16 -11.25 9.76
C THR A 237 11.70 -10.61 11.05
N ALA A 238 10.99 -9.48 10.96
CA ALA A 238 10.41 -8.78 12.09
C ALA A 238 8.89 -9.02 12.15
N GLN A 239 8.39 -9.43 13.29
CA GLN A 239 6.97 -9.71 13.51
C GLN A 239 6.55 -9.44 14.97
N LEU A 240 5.24 -9.40 15.20
CA LEU A 240 4.71 -9.43 16.56
C LEU A 240 4.81 -10.85 17.15
N MET A 241 4.95 -10.94 18.45
CA MET A 241 4.78 -12.22 19.16
C MET A 241 3.33 -12.71 19.01
N ASP A 242 3.17 -14.04 18.96
CA ASP A 242 1.84 -14.65 19.02
C ASP A 242 1.25 -14.45 20.42
N GLU A 243 -0.07 -14.34 20.54
CA GLU A 243 -0.78 -14.16 21.83
C GLU A 243 -0.38 -15.23 22.88
N ALA A 244 -0.01 -16.42 22.41
CA ALA A 244 0.43 -17.51 23.28
C ALA A 244 1.86 -17.33 23.85
N THR A 245 2.67 -16.44 23.28
CA THR A 245 4.07 -16.19 23.67
C THR A 245 4.27 -14.82 24.30
N SER A 246 3.32 -13.90 24.15
CA SER A 246 3.28 -12.62 24.84
C SER A 246 3.11 -12.83 26.34
N ASP A 247 3.94 -12.21 27.16
CA ASP A 247 3.91 -12.32 28.62
C ASP A 247 3.27 -11.10 29.32
N GLY A 248 2.77 -10.15 28.52
CA GLY A 248 2.08 -8.96 28.99
C GLY A 248 2.99 -7.76 29.21
N VAL A 249 2.42 -6.68 29.72
CA VAL A 249 3.12 -5.39 29.87
C VAL A 249 4.28 -5.50 30.88
N ASN A 250 5.45 -4.99 30.51
CA ASN A 250 6.72 -4.98 31.28
C ASN A 250 7.33 -6.39 31.50
N GLY A 251 7.04 -7.34 30.65
CA GLY A 251 7.76 -8.61 30.56
C GLY A 251 8.89 -8.55 29.56
N THR A 252 8.97 -9.58 28.70
CA THR A 252 9.91 -9.63 27.57
C THR A 252 9.46 -8.64 26.48
N LEU A 253 10.20 -7.54 26.28
CA LEU A 253 9.83 -6.48 25.33
C LEU A 253 9.92 -6.96 23.87
N ALA A 254 11.00 -7.68 23.58
CA ALA A 254 11.24 -8.27 22.28
C ALA A 254 12.21 -9.46 22.43
N THR A 255 12.36 -10.26 21.40
CA THR A 255 13.38 -11.32 21.33
C THR A 255 14.04 -11.30 19.96
N GLY A 256 15.37 -11.28 19.94
CA GLY A 256 16.17 -11.43 18.73
C GLY A 256 16.83 -12.81 18.68
N GLY A 257 16.98 -13.34 17.49
CA GLY A 257 17.70 -14.59 17.29
C GLY A 257 18.21 -14.70 15.86
N GLY A 258 19.45 -15.18 15.73
CA GLY A 258 20.05 -15.50 14.43
C GLY A 258 20.32 -16.99 14.30
N ASN A 259 20.32 -17.48 13.08
CA ASN A 259 20.89 -18.82 12.82
C ASN A 259 22.39 -18.76 13.10
N ALA A 260 22.88 -19.77 13.84
CA ALA A 260 24.26 -19.87 14.24
C ALA A 260 25.21 -19.50 13.09
N ILE A 261 26.02 -18.48 13.31
CA ILE A 261 27.18 -18.21 12.48
C ILE A 261 28.12 -19.40 12.74
N ASN A 262 28.14 -20.36 11.84
CA ASN A 262 29.00 -21.50 11.96
C ASN A 262 30.44 -21.01 12.02
N GLY A 263 31.13 -21.30 13.14
CA GLY A 263 32.45 -20.82 13.51
C GLY A 263 33.61 -21.23 12.62
N ALA A 264 33.41 -21.30 11.32
CA ALA A 264 34.46 -21.31 10.30
C ALA A 264 34.31 -20.02 9.53
N ILE A 265 35.32 -19.18 9.56
CA ILE A 265 35.53 -17.99 8.74
C ILE A 265 34.93 -18.18 7.34
N GLY A 266 33.75 -17.66 7.12
CA GLY A 266 32.99 -17.86 5.90
C GLY A 266 31.50 -17.77 6.18
N VAL A 267 31.02 -16.57 6.37
CA VAL A 267 29.65 -16.26 6.75
C VAL A 267 28.73 -16.67 5.60
N ALA A 268 27.90 -17.69 5.82
CA ALA A 268 26.74 -17.92 4.98
C ALA A 268 25.67 -16.89 5.36
N ALA A 269 24.84 -16.45 4.40
CA ALA A 269 23.76 -15.52 4.63
C ALA A 269 23.03 -15.84 5.93
N ALA A 270 23.16 -14.97 6.92
CA ALA A 270 22.52 -15.16 8.20
C ALA A 270 21.07 -14.72 8.07
N THR A 271 20.15 -15.58 8.49
CA THR A 271 18.75 -15.22 8.68
C THR A 271 18.53 -15.01 10.17
N GLY A 272 17.89 -13.92 10.53
CA GLY A 272 17.50 -13.60 11.90
C GLY A 272 16.02 -13.40 12.05
N THR A 273 15.55 -13.35 13.29
CA THR A 273 14.16 -13.01 13.62
C THR A 273 14.15 -11.99 14.75
N ILE A 274 13.19 -11.06 14.70
CA ILE A 274 12.85 -10.15 15.78
C ILE A 274 11.36 -10.35 16.06
N ASN A 275 11.05 -10.78 17.27
CA ASN A 275 9.66 -10.90 17.73
C ASN A 275 9.42 -9.85 18.79
N VAL A 276 8.40 -9.01 18.62
CA VAL A 276 8.10 -7.86 19.49
C VAL A 276 6.79 -8.14 20.23
N ASP A 277 6.75 -7.90 21.54
CA ASP A 277 5.50 -8.06 22.30
C ASP A 277 4.52 -6.93 21.97
N GLU A 278 3.30 -7.30 21.53
CA GLU A 278 2.23 -6.35 21.20
C GLU A 278 1.83 -5.51 22.42
N ALA A 279 1.89 -6.08 23.63
CA ALA A 279 1.47 -5.43 24.85
C ALA A 279 2.37 -4.26 25.23
N ASP A 280 3.65 -4.28 24.82
CA ASP A 280 4.65 -3.28 25.16
C ASP A 280 4.90 -2.21 24.09
N LEU A 281 4.30 -2.34 22.90
CA LEU A 281 4.53 -1.42 21.79
C LEU A 281 4.37 0.06 22.16
N ASP A 282 3.25 0.40 22.82
CA ASP A 282 2.97 1.80 23.17
C ASP A 282 3.87 2.29 24.30
N SER A 283 4.23 1.43 25.27
CA SER A 283 5.14 1.78 26.37
C SER A 283 6.55 2.00 25.84
N MET A 284 7.05 1.15 24.97
CA MET A 284 8.35 1.27 24.33
C MET A 284 8.46 2.55 23.51
N TYR A 285 7.45 2.84 22.69
CA TYR A 285 7.45 4.02 21.81
C TYR A 285 7.34 5.31 22.61
N ASN A 286 6.39 5.41 23.55
CA ASN A 286 6.16 6.60 24.35
C ASN A 286 7.24 6.81 25.43
N GLY A 287 7.86 5.73 25.89
CA GLY A 287 8.99 5.74 26.82
C GLY A 287 10.33 6.10 26.16
N GLY A 288 10.39 6.09 24.80
CA GLY A 288 11.57 6.47 24.04
C GLY A 288 12.66 5.40 23.92
N TYR A 289 12.41 4.18 24.40
CA TYR A 289 13.40 3.09 24.37
C TYR A 289 13.16 2.03 23.28
N ALA A 290 12.10 2.16 22.47
CA ALA A 290 11.84 1.21 21.37
C ALA A 290 13.01 1.09 20.39
N TYR A 291 13.72 2.17 20.12
CA TYR A 291 14.86 2.16 19.22
C TYR A 291 16.04 1.34 19.78
N SER A 292 16.43 1.55 21.04
CA SER A 292 17.52 0.78 21.67
C SER A 292 17.15 -0.69 21.79
N THR A 293 15.90 -1.01 22.13
CA THR A 293 15.41 -2.40 22.13
C THR A 293 15.57 -3.04 20.76
N TYR A 294 15.14 -2.39 19.66
CA TYR A 294 15.30 -2.97 18.31
C TYR A 294 16.75 -3.07 17.88
N LEU A 295 17.59 -2.13 18.25
CA LEU A 295 19.03 -2.19 17.99
C LEU A 295 19.67 -3.38 18.71
N HIS A 296 19.30 -3.63 19.96
CA HIS A 296 19.68 -4.77 20.76
C HIS A 296 19.29 -6.10 20.07
N GLU A 297 18.03 -6.24 19.65
CA GLU A 297 17.55 -7.45 19.00
C GLU A 297 18.22 -7.70 17.64
N ILE A 298 18.50 -6.63 16.88
CA ILE A 298 19.26 -6.76 15.64
C ILE A 298 20.69 -7.24 15.92
N MET A 299 21.33 -6.77 16.98
CA MET A 299 22.66 -7.25 17.39
C MET A 299 22.66 -8.75 17.67
N HIS A 300 21.64 -9.30 18.32
CA HIS A 300 21.46 -10.74 18.47
C HIS A 300 21.32 -11.44 17.11
N ALA A 301 20.51 -10.85 16.20
CA ALA A 301 20.27 -11.43 14.87
C ALA A 301 21.50 -11.42 13.98
N VAL A 302 22.42 -10.47 14.13
CA VAL A 302 23.63 -10.36 13.30
C VAL A 302 24.88 -11.02 13.89
N GLY A 303 24.87 -11.46 15.17
CA GLY A 303 26.02 -12.21 15.65
C GLY A 303 26.32 -12.17 17.15
N PHE A 304 25.69 -11.31 17.93
CA PHE A 304 25.81 -11.34 19.39
C PHE A 304 24.91 -12.45 19.95
N THR A 305 25.36 -13.68 19.92
CA THR A 305 24.53 -14.83 20.28
C THR A 305 25.35 -15.90 20.99
N SER A 306 24.77 -16.56 21.98
CA SER A 306 25.37 -17.71 22.68
C SER A 306 25.72 -18.89 21.75
N SER A 307 25.22 -18.90 20.53
CA SER A 307 25.60 -19.86 19.49
C SER A 307 26.97 -19.58 18.88
N HIS A 308 27.56 -18.41 19.11
CA HIS A 308 28.86 -18.05 18.62
C HIS A 308 29.97 -18.77 19.44
N THR A 309 31.02 -19.24 18.76
CA THR A 309 32.08 -20.06 19.39
C THR A 309 32.85 -19.39 20.50
N ASN A 310 32.84 -18.06 20.55
CA ASN A 310 33.52 -17.28 21.59
C ASN A 310 32.69 -17.13 22.87
N PHE A 311 31.40 -17.50 22.85
CA PHE A 311 30.56 -17.61 24.02
C PHE A 311 30.74 -19.00 24.65
N SER A 312 31.19 -19.06 25.88
CA SER A 312 31.46 -20.31 26.58
C SER A 312 31.05 -20.25 28.03
N GLY A 313 29.87 -20.78 28.35
CA GLY A 313 29.25 -20.58 29.66
C GLY A 313 29.01 -19.09 29.91
N ASN A 314 29.44 -18.60 31.05
CA ASN A 314 29.28 -17.18 31.44
C ASN A 314 30.52 -16.34 31.05
N ASN A 315 31.28 -16.75 30.04
CA ASN A 315 32.49 -16.06 29.59
C ASN A 315 32.49 -15.85 28.09
N TYR A 316 33.00 -14.69 27.66
CA TYR A 316 33.30 -14.35 26.29
C TYR A 316 34.82 -14.34 26.05
N ASN A 317 35.29 -15.02 25.02
CA ASN A 317 36.72 -15.27 24.77
C ASN A 317 37.21 -14.67 23.44
N GLY A 318 36.43 -13.80 22.77
CA GLY A 318 36.79 -13.21 21.48
C GLY A 318 37.88 -12.15 21.61
N VAL A 319 38.91 -12.26 20.79
CA VAL A 319 40.13 -11.46 20.92
C VAL A 319 39.93 -9.99 20.62
N ASN A 320 39.01 -9.65 19.70
CA ASN A 320 38.78 -8.27 19.29
C ASN A 320 37.98 -7.51 20.34
N ALA A 321 36.92 -8.08 20.90
CA ALA A 321 36.15 -7.47 21.97
C ALA A 321 37.00 -7.27 23.23
N ILE A 322 37.77 -8.29 23.63
CA ILE A 322 38.68 -8.21 24.75
C ILE A 322 39.75 -7.12 24.58
N ALA A 323 40.28 -6.98 23.35
CA ALA A 323 41.26 -5.92 23.05
C ALA A 323 40.66 -4.53 23.24
N GLN A 324 39.42 -4.31 22.77
CA GLN A 324 38.71 -3.03 22.97
C GLN A 324 38.40 -2.74 24.43
N TYR A 325 37.99 -3.76 25.20
CA TYR A 325 37.79 -3.64 26.62
C TYR A 325 39.10 -3.21 27.35
N ASN A 326 40.19 -3.93 27.06
CA ASN A 326 41.51 -3.63 27.66
C ASN A 326 42.01 -2.23 27.28
N GLU A 327 41.73 -1.75 26.08
CA GLU A 327 42.06 -0.40 25.64
C GLU A 327 41.29 0.66 26.42
N ILE A 328 39.97 0.46 26.63
CA ILE A 328 39.11 1.40 27.35
C ILE A 328 39.50 1.51 28.82
N PHE A 329 39.76 0.37 29.47
CA PHE A 329 39.99 0.32 30.94
C PHE A 329 41.48 0.25 31.34
N GLY A 330 42.40 0.13 30.37
CA GLY A 330 43.82 -0.04 30.61
C GLY A 330 44.15 -1.35 31.33
N THR A 331 43.39 -2.42 31.08
CA THR A 331 43.52 -3.75 31.71
C THR A 331 44.25 -4.73 30.80
N THR A 332 44.40 -5.97 31.24
CA THR A 332 45.01 -7.09 30.44
C THR A 332 44.16 -8.35 30.56
N GLU A 333 42.84 -8.16 30.53
CA GLU A 333 41.91 -9.26 30.66
C GLU A 333 42.05 -10.23 29.46
N THR A 334 41.77 -11.51 29.72
CA THR A 334 41.82 -12.61 28.71
C THR A 334 40.44 -13.16 28.41
N GLN A 335 39.45 -12.76 29.16
CA GLN A 335 38.01 -13.08 28.96
C GLN A 335 37.18 -11.94 29.52
N LEU A 336 35.95 -11.82 29.02
CA LEU A 336 34.92 -10.92 29.56
C LEU A 336 33.77 -11.76 30.13
N TYR A 337 32.99 -11.16 31.05
CA TYR A 337 31.92 -11.87 31.71
C TYR A 337 30.58 -11.63 31.03
N LEU A 338 29.79 -12.69 30.95
CA LEU A 338 28.44 -12.70 30.48
C LEU A 338 27.49 -12.89 31.65
N GLU A 339 26.30 -12.34 31.53
CA GLU A 339 25.22 -12.43 32.50
C GLU A 339 25.02 -13.88 32.99
N ASP A 340 25.04 -14.08 34.29
CA ASP A 340 24.95 -15.41 34.91
C ASP A 340 23.65 -15.62 35.71
N ASP A 341 22.88 -14.56 35.93
CA ASP A 341 21.54 -14.63 36.53
C ASP A 341 20.41 -14.24 35.53
N GLY A 342 19.34 -13.57 35.90
CA GLY A 342 18.30 -13.12 34.96
C GLY A 342 17.43 -14.20 34.26
N GLY A 343 17.80 -15.48 34.33
CA GLY A 343 17.00 -16.60 33.83
C GLY A 343 17.27 -17.01 32.37
N ALA A 344 16.42 -17.91 31.85
CA ALA A 344 16.58 -18.45 30.50
C ALA A 344 16.24 -17.37 29.44
N GLY A 345 17.22 -17.04 28.60
CA GLY A 345 17.12 -15.98 27.58
C GLY A 345 18.07 -14.83 27.84
N THR A 346 18.40 -14.53 29.09
CA THR A 346 19.33 -13.47 29.50
C THR A 346 20.72 -14.05 29.80
N ALA A 347 20.78 -15.08 30.63
CA ALA A 347 22.03 -15.71 31.05
C ALA A 347 22.83 -16.28 29.86
N GLY A 348 24.13 -15.90 29.81
CA GLY A 348 25.07 -16.36 28.78
C GLY A 348 24.87 -15.76 27.39
N ALA A 349 23.94 -14.82 27.23
CA ALA A 349 23.64 -14.15 25.97
C ALA A 349 23.81 -12.63 26.02
N HIS A 350 24.13 -12.06 27.17
CA HIS A 350 24.27 -10.62 27.42
C HIS A 350 25.53 -10.33 28.21
N TRP A 351 25.96 -9.08 28.23
CA TRP A 351 27.05 -8.65 29.10
C TRP A 351 26.60 -8.59 30.57
N GLU A 352 27.52 -8.91 31.49
CA GLU A 352 27.32 -8.86 32.94
C GLU A 352 27.21 -7.41 33.41
N GLU A 353 26.14 -7.07 34.11
CA GLU A 353 25.91 -5.71 34.66
C GLU A 353 26.44 -5.53 36.06
N ASP A 354 26.12 -6.47 36.97
CA ASP A 354 26.16 -6.26 38.42
C ASP A 354 27.46 -6.68 39.11
N GLU A 355 28.17 -7.64 38.56
CA GLU A 355 29.29 -8.26 39.24
C GLU A 355 30.65 -7.71 38.79
N THR A 356 31.24 -6.94 39.63
CA THR A 356 32.69 -6.73 39.59
C THR A 356 33.39 -7.98 40.09
N ASN A 357 33.63 -8.95 39.25
CA ASN A 357 34.38 -10.16 39.61
C ASN A 357 35.85 -9.82 39.76
N GLY A 358 36.15 -9.05 40.80
CA GLY A 358 37.49 -8.73 41.32
C GLY A 358 38.35 -7.75 40.56
N THR A 359 38.23 -7.61 39.21
CA THR A 359 39.04 -6.70 38.38
C THR A 359 38.37 -6.22 37.11
N VAL A 360 37.31 -6.86 36.66
CA VAL A 360 36.60 -6.49 35.43
C VAL A 360 35.42 -5.58 35.81
N ALA A 361 35.36 -4.38 35.25
CA ALA A 361 34.21 -3.48 35.45
C ALA A 361 33.00 -4.11 34.69
N GLY A 362 31.83 -4.07 35.32
CA GLY A 362 30.58 -4.49 34.68
C GLY A 362 30.20 -3.59 33.50
N PHE A 363 29.32 -4.09 32.69
CA PHE A 363 28.84 -3.38 31.47
C PHE A 363 27.60 -2.52 31.74
N ASP A 364 27.56 -1.86 32.91
CA ASP A 364 26.45 -0.99 33.28
C ASP A 364 26.07 -0.01 32.14
N ASN A 365 24.79 0.07 31.81
CA ASN A 365 24.21 0.86 30.70
C ASN A 365 24.77 0.58 29.29
N GLU A 366 25.38 -0.54 29.00
CA GLU A 366 25.77 -0.92 27.64
C GLU A 366 24.58 -1.55 26.91
N LEU A 367 24.49 -1.36 25.59
CA LEU A 367 23.34 -1.82 24.79
C LEU A 367 23.03 -3.32 24.95
N MET A 368 24.05 -4.17 25.05
CA MET A 368 23.88 -5.64 25.08
C MET A 368 23.86 -6.22 26.49
N THR A 369 23.44 -5.44 27.46
CA THR A 369 23.10 -5.92 28.82
C THR A 369 21.72 -6.59 28.84
N GLY A 370 21.45 -7.38 29.88
CA GLY A 370 20.23 -8.19 29.98
C GLY A 370 18.97 -7.42 30.34
N THR A 371 19.11 -6.17 30.77
CA THR A 371 17.99 -5.30 31.19
C THR A 371 18.02 -3.98 30.45
N SER A 372 16.86 -3.51 30.01
CA SER A 372 16.74 -2.16 29.46
C SER A 372 16.57 -1.16 30.59
N GLU A 373 17.43 -0.15 30.66
CA GLU A 373 17.39 0.90 31.65
C GLU A 373 16.14 1.78 31.61
N GLY A 374 15.40 1.75 30.50
CA GLY A 374 14.14 2.48 30.31
C GLY A 374 14.26 4.00 30.45
N GLY A 375 13.23 4.72 30.08
CA GLY A 375 13.02 6.11 30.50
C GLY A 375 14.01 7.16 30.02
N GLY A 376 14.70 6.95 28.89
CA GLY A 376 15.56 7.96 28.26
C GLY A 376 17.02 7.93 28.68
N ASN A 377 17.47 6.91 29.36
CA ASN A 377 18.90 6.65 29.53
C ASN A 377 19.45 6.10 28.18
N PRO A 378 20.55 6.67 27.66
CA PRO A 378 21.16 6.14 26.46
C PRO A 378 21.84 4.80 26.79
N GLU A 379 21.54 3.79 25.99
CA GLU A 379 22.21 2.48 26.00
C GLU A 379 23.24 2.48 24.87
N PRO A 380 24.52 2.84 25.12
CA PRO A 380 25.53 2.99 24.08
C PRO A 380 25.95 1.65 23.50
N LEU A 381 26.04 1.56 22.19
CA LEU A 381 26.67 0.45 21.49
C LEU A 381 28.19 0.61 21.54
N SER A 382 28.83 -0.05 22.50
CA SER A 382 30.26 0.12 22.77
C SER A 382 31.18 -0.45 21.71
N LYS A 383 32.44 0.00 21.69
CA LYS A 383 33.50 -0.62 20.87
C LYS A 383 33.73 -2.09 21.24
N VAL A 384 33.44 -2.48 22.48
CA VAL A 384 33.54 -3.87 22.93
C VAL A 384 32.53 -4.75 22.20
N THR A 385 31.26 -4.33 22.17
CA THR A 385 30.18 -5.03 21.46
C THR A 385 30.43 -5.03 19.94
N VAL A 386 30.92 -3.94 19.37
CA VAL A 386 31.39 -3.91 17.95
C VAL A 386 32.53 -4.90 17.73
N GLY A 387 33.38 -5.11 18.72
CA GLY A 387 34.45 -6.14 18.70
C GLY A 387 33.92 -7.57 18.57
N VAL A 388 32.72 -7.85 19.12
CA VAL A 388 32.05 -9.16 18.94
C VAL A 388 31.70 -9.39 17.49
N LEU A 389 31.21 -8.37 16.76
CA LEU A 389 30.93 -8.47 15.33
C LEU A 389 32.20 -8.77 14.52
N LYS A 390 33.32 -8.14 14.91
CA LYS A 390 34.61 -8.47 14.29
C LYS A 390 35.08 -9.89 14.59
N ASP A 391 34.87 -10.37 15.82
CA ASP A 391 35.15 -11.76 16.20
C ASP A 391 34.23 -12.74 15.44
N ALA A 392 33.05 -12.31 15.04
CA ALA A 392 32.12 -13.07 14.18
C ALA A 392 32.54 -13.08 12.72
N GLY A 393 33.54 -12.30 12.32
CA GLY A 393 34.10 -12.30 10.95
C GLY A 393 33.72 -11.10 10.09
N TYR A 394 33.04 -10.10 10.64
CA TYR A 394 32.78 -8.86 9.92
C TYR A 394 33.97 -7.91 9.91
N GLU A 395 34.09 -7.11 8.87
CA GLU A 395 34.90 -5.91 8.92
C GLU A 395 34.08 -4.78 9.53
N VAL A 396 34.59 -4.14 10.59
CA VAL A 396 33.85 -3.15 11.36
C VAL A 396 34.61 -1.83 11.48
N ASP A 397 33.86 -0.74 11.53
CA ASP A 397 34.34 0.58 11.84
C ASP A 397 34.14 0.87 13.35
N TYR A 398 35.20 0.86 14.12
CA TYR A 398 35.14 1.17 15.55
C TYR A 398 34.87 2.65 15.86
N ASP A 399 35.12 3.55 14.91
CA ASP A 399 34.82 4.97 15.09
C ASP A 399 33.31 5.27 14.96
N ALA A 400 32.57 4.31 14.39
CA ALA A 400 31.11 4.33 14.35
C ALA A 400 30.47 3.85 15.67
N ALA A 401 31.24 3.26 16.62
CA ALA A 401 30.70 2.87 17.92
C ALA A 401 30.44 4.10 18.82
N ASP A 402 29.54 3.95 19.78
CA ASP A 402 29.28 5.00 20.76
C ASP A 402 30.38 5.07 21.82
N THR A 403 30.57 6.23 22.44
CA THR A 403 31.51 6.39 23.53
C THR A 403 30.94 5.76 24.80
N TRP A 404 31.61 4.76 25.33
CA TRP A 404 31.27 4.08 26.57
C TRP A 404 32.49 3.95 27.46
N THR A 405 32.33 4.22 28.75
CA THR A 405 33.45 4.31 29.73
C THR A 405 33.28 3.38 30.94
N GLY A 406 32.27 2.53 30.94
CA GLY A 406 32.07 1.49 31.95
C GLY A 406 31.45 1.96 33.28
N ALA A 407 31.08 3.19 33.44
CA ALA A 407 30.58 3.70 34.73
C ALA A 407 29.26 4.49 34.57
N GLY A 408 28.23 3.91 34.05
CA GLY A 408 26.85 4.48 34.09
C GLY A 408 26.64 5.88 33.50
N THR A 409 27.68 6.49 32.95
CA THR A 409 27.66 7.84 32.39
C THR A 409 28.17 7.84 30.96
N GLY A 410 27.70 6.86 30.19
CA GLY A 410 27.89 6.90 28.74
C GLY A 410 27.23 8.15 28.19
N THR A 411 28.01 9.16 27.83
CA THR A 411 27.54 10.26 26.99
C THR A 411 27.56 9.79 25.55
N GLY A 412 26.85 8.67 25.30
CA GLY A 412 26.48 8.32 23.94
C GLY A 412 25.39 9.30 23.53
N PRO A 413 25.41 9.85 22.33
CA PRO A 413 24.23 10.46 21.78
C PRO A 413 23.18 9.33 21.72
N GLY A 414 22.18 9.35 22.57
CA GLY A 414 21.15 8.30 22.68
C GLY A 414 20.73 7.77 21.31
N GLY A 415 21.30 6.64 20.91
CA GLY A 415 21.05 6.00 19.62
C GLY A 415 21.28 6.85 18.37
N GLY A 416 22.07 7.92 18.46
CA GLY A 416 22.31 8.80 17.31
C GLY A 416 23.37 8.25 16.37
N MET A 417 23.14 8.38 15.09
CA MET A 417 24.15 8.14 14.06
C MET A 417 25.30 9.11 14.27
N VAL A 418 26.52 8.60 14.39
CA VAL A 418 27.72 9.44 14.39
C VAL A 418 27.78 10.15 13.04
N ILE A 419 28.02 11.49 13.06
CA ILE A 419 28.26 12.28 11.84
C ILE A 419 29.61 11.84 11.24
N GLY A 420 29.71 10.61 10.82
CA GLY A 420 30.98 10.05 10.31
C GLY A 420 31.06 9.90 8.82
N SER A 421 29.95 9.75 8.16
CA SER A 421 29.95 9.39 6.74
C SER A 421 29.12 10.37 5.90
N LEU A 422 29.84 11.34 5.31
CA LEU A 422 29.28 12.21 4.26
C LEU A 422 28.72 11.38 3.10
N ASP A 423 29.25 10.18 2.88
CA ASP A 423 28.85 9.32 1.77
C ASP A 423 27.53 8.61 2.07
N SER A 424 27.23 8.26 3.33
CA SER A 424 25.90 7.71 3.72
C SER A 424 24.78 8.75 3.53
N VAL A 425 25.04 10.01 3.88
CA VAL A 425 24.06 11.09 3.65
C VAL A 425 23.85 11.36 2.16
N LYS A 426 24.92 11.28 1.34
CA LYS A 426 24.81 11.37 -0.12
C LYS A 426 24.01 10.19 -0.70
N GLY A 427 24.22 8.99 -0.19
CA GLY A 427 23.44 7.81 -0.55
C GLY A 427 21.95 8.01 -0.25
N ALA A 428 21.64 8.53 0.94
CA ALA A 428 20.27 8.86 1.34
C ALA A 428 19.61 9.90 0.41
N ILE A 429 20.35 10.95 0.01
CA ILE A 429 19.86 11.96 -0.94
C ILE A 429 19.54 11.31 -2.28
N GLN A 430 20.41 10.44 -2.80
CA GLN A 430 20.20 9.76 -4.07
C GLN A 430 19.04 8.77 -4.00
N GLY A 431 18.94 8.00 -2.91
CA GLY A 431 17.82 7.08 -2.67
C GLY A 431 16.49 7.83 -2.65
N LEU A 432 16.43 8.92 -1.91
CA LEU A 432 15.22 9.75 -1.82
C LEU A 432 14.86 10.41 -3.17
N ALA A 433 15.87 10.85 -3.95
CA ALA A 433 15.61 11.38 -5.28
C ALA A 433 15.03 10.32 -6.23
N ASN A 434 15.56 9.09 -6.18
CA ASN A 434 15.04 7.96 -6.94
C ASN A 434 13.59 7.64 -6.53
N TYR A 435 13.32 7.62 -5.22
CA TYR A 435 12.00 7.39 -4.69
C TYR A 435 10.99 8.45 -5.15
N ARG A 436 11.32 9.73 -5.01
CA ARG A 436 10.46 10.82 -5.51
C ARG A 436 10.25 10.73 -7.03
N ALA A 437 11.24 10.29 -7.79
CA ALA A 437 11.08 10.02 -9.21
C ALA A 437 10.08 8.88 -9.48
N GLN A 438 10.08 7.82 -8.66
CA GLN A 438 9.08 6.75 -8.74
C GLN A 438 7.67 7.27 -8.41
N ILE A 439 7.49 7.99 -7.30
CA ILE A 439 6.19 8.63 -6.96
C ILE A 439 5.72 9.53 -8.12
N GLY A 440 6.59 10.36 -8.68
CA GLY A 440 6.28 11.22 -9.82
C GLY A 440 5.82 10.44 -11.04
N SER A 441 6.47 9.30 -11.32
CA SER A 441 6.07 8.41 -12.42
C SER A 441 4.71 7.76 -12.15
N GLN A 442 4.45 7.30 -10.93
CA GLN A 442 3.17 6.71 -10.52
C GLN A 442 2.05 7.77 -10.55
N LEU A 443 2.28 9.00 -10.08
CA LEU A 443 1.34 10.11 -10.19
C LEU A 443 0.99 10.42 -11.66
N SER A 444 1.98 10.43 -12.54
CA SER A 444 1.75 10.61 -13.97
C SER A 444 0.96 9.44 -14.57
N TYR A 445 1.27 8.22 -14.16
CA TYR A 445 0.58 7.00 -14.62
C TYR A 445 -0.88 6.97 -14.15
N THR A 446 -1.14 7.24 -12.86
CA THR A 446 -2.51 7.30 -12.30
C THR A 446 -3.36 8.36 -12.99
N ASN A 447 -2.80 9.53 -13.32
CA ASN A 447 -3.48 10.56 -14.11
C ASN A 447 -3.85 10.08 -15.53
N LYS A 448 -2.94 9.36 -16.20
CA LYS A 448 -3.21 8.78 -17.53
C LYS A 448 -4.28 7.71 -17.46
N ILE A 449 -4.24 6.85 -16.44
CA ILE A 449 -5.27 5.83 -16.22
C ILE A 449 -6.62 6.48 -15.97
N ASN A 450 -6.72 7.49 -15.09
CA ASN A 450 -7.97 8.20 -14.85
C ASN A 450 -8.56 8.78 -16.14
N SER A 451 -7.71 9.37 -16.99
CA SER A 451 -8.14 9.90 -18.28
C SER A 451 -8.63 8.81 -19.24
N ALA A 452 -7.95 7.67 -19.27
CA ALA A 452 -8.35 6.53 -20.10
C ALA A 452 -9.67 5.92 -19.64
N LEU A 453 -9.81 5.67 -18.32
CA LEU A 453 -11.03 5.13 -17.73
C LEU A 453 -12.23 6.10 -17.91
N ALA A 454 -12.00 7.41 -17.79
CA ALA A 454 -13.04 8.41 -18.05
C ALA A 454 -13.50 8.38 -19.52
N THR A 455 -12.57 8.27 -20.46
CA THR A 455 -12.88 8.15 -21.90
C THR A 455 -13.63 6.84 -22.21
N GLU A 456 -13.20 5.73 -21.63
CA GLU A 456 -13.88 4.44 -21.77
C GLU A 456 -15.30 4.50 -21.21
N LYS A 457 -15.47 5.06 -20.01
CA LYS A 457 -16.78 5.29 -19.38
C LYS A 457 -17.69 6.11 -20.29
N GLU A 458 -17.20 7.23 -20.84
CA GLU A 458 -17.97 8.08 -21.76
C GLU A 458 -18.42 7.30 -23.00
N ASN A 459 -17.53 6.53 -23.62
CA ASN A 459 -17.86 5.70 -24.77
C ASN A 459 -18.93 4.64 -24.44
N MET A 460 -18.85 4.03 -23.25
CA MET A 460 -19.86 3.07 -22.79
C MET A 460 -21.20 3.75 -22.49
N GLN A 461 -21.18 4.92 -21.88
CA GLN A 461 -22.40 5.74 -21.64
C GLN A 461 -23.07 6.11 -22.97
N GLN A 462 -22.29 6.57 -23.97
CA GLN A 462 -22.83 6.87 -25.30
C GLN A 462 -23.39 5.61 -25.98
N SER A 463 -22.77 4.46 -25.79
CA SER A 463 -23.26 3.19 -26.34
C SER A 463 -24.55 2.73 -25.66
N SER A 464 -24.64 2.86 -24.33
CA SER A 464 -25.85 2.56 -23.56
C SER A 464 -26.98 3.52 -23.95
N SER A 465 -26.69 4.83 -24.07
CA SER A 465 -27.65 5.84 -24.53
C SER A 465 -28.25 5.52 -25.90
N ARG A 466 -27.43 5.13 -26.89
CA ARG A 466 -27.94 4.72 -28.21
C ARG A 466 -28.91 3.54 -28.18
N ILE A 467 -28.76 2.67 -27.20
CA ILE A 467 -29.64 1.50 -27.03
C ILE A 467 -30.91 1.88 -26.27
N LYS A 468 -30.77 2.63 -25.18
CA LYS A 468 -31.84 2.89 -24.21
C LYS A 468 -32.63 4.16 -24.50
N ASP A 469 -31.97 5.23 -24.93
CA ASP A 469 -32.60 6.55 -24.97
C ASP A 469 -33.51 6.71 -26.17
N VAL A 470 -34.64 7.35 -25.96
CA VAL A 470 -35.60 7.65 -27.00
C VAL A 470 -35.19 8.90 -27.78
N ASN A 471 -35.30 8.86 -29.10
CA ASN A 471 -35.21 10.07 -29.92
C ASN A 471 -36.50 10.88 -29.75
N ILE A 472 -36.46 11.92 -28.93
CA ILE A 472 -37.61 12.74 -28.55
C ILE A 472 -38.28 13.35 -29.78
N ALA A 473 -37.52 13.80 -30.80
CA ALA A 473 -38.08 14.42 -31.99
C ALA A 473 -38.88 13.41 -32.84
N GLU A 474 -38.37 12.21 -32.97
CA GLU A 474 -39.04 11.11 -33.69
C GLU A 474 -40.29 10.62 -32.94
N GLU A 475 -40.16 10.41 -31.62
CA GLU A 475 -41.25 9.89 -30.81
C GLU A 475 -42.36 10.93 -30.57
N THR A 476 -42.08 12.24 -30.49
CA THR A 476 -43.11 13.28 -30.48
C THR A 476 -43.86 13.34 -31.79
N THR A 477 -43.16 13.19 -32.91
CA THR A 477 -43.81 13.10 -34.24
C THR A 477 -44.72 11.86 -34.34
N ARG A 478 -44.26 10.74 -33.83
CA ARG A 478 -45.01 9.47 -33.74
C ARG A 478 -46.24 9.65 -32.82
N LEU A 479 -46.09 10.25 -31.66
CA LEU A 479 -47.18 10.52 -30.76
C LEU A 479 -48.23 11.42 -31.37
N ALA A 480 -47.84 12.50 -32.08
CA ALA A 480 -48.78 13.40 -32.79
C ALA A 480 -49.56 12.65 -33.86
N LYS A 481 -48.89 11.80 -34.64
CA LYS A 481 -49.54 10.92 -35.67
C LYS A 481 -50.54 9.99 -34.99
N LEU A 482 -50.16 9.34 -33.89
CA LEU A 482 -51.05 8.41 -33.17
C LEU A 482 -52.25 9.11 -32.58
N ASN A 483 -52.05 10.33 -32.04
CA ASN A 483 -53.16 11.17 -31.52
C ASN A 483 -54.18 11.46 -32.64
N ILE A 484 -53.72 11.83 -33.85
CA ILE A 484 -54.59 12.06 -35.00
C ILE A 484 -55.34 10.75 -35.38
N LEU A 485 -54.62 9.60 -35.34
CA LEU A 485 -55.22 8.30 -35.66
C LEU A 485 -56.27 7.87 -34.62
N VAL A 486 -56.05 8.10 -33.35
CA VAL A 486 -57.01 7.83 -32.26
C VAL A 486 -58.26 8.72 -32.44
N ASN A 487 -58.08 10.04 -32.65
CA ASN A 487 -59.18 10.95 -32.84
C ASN A 487 -59.99 10.60 -34.11
N SER A 488 -59.31 10.28 -35.21
CA SER A 488 -59.94 9.81 -36.47
C SER A 488 -60.65 8.47 -36.29
N GLY A 489 -60.03 7.54 -35.60
CA GLY A 489 -60.59 6.23 -35.27
C GLY A 489 -61.87 6.30 -34.44
N THR A 490 -61.89 7.22 -33.48
CA THR A 490 -63.08 7.49 -32.65
C THR A 490 -64.23 8.01 -33.50
N ALA A 491 -63.95 8.98 -34.40
CA ALA A 491 -64.93 9.51 -35.32
C ALA A 491 -65.45 8.47 -36.30
N MET A 492 -64.54 7.63 -36.86
CA MET A 492 -64.93 6.53 -37.78
C MET A 492 -65.74 5.45 -37.07
N THR A 493 -65.46 5.10 -35.85
CA THR A 493 -66.23 4.11 -35.04
C THR A 493 -67.62 4.67 -34.78
N ALA A 494 -67.74 5.96 -34.41
CA ALA A 494 -69.04 6.62 -34.24
C ALA A 494 -69.84 6.61 -35.54
N GLN A 495 -69.23 6.93 -36.68
CA GLN A 495 -69.88 6.92 -37.99
C GLN A 495 -70.34 5.52 -38.40
N ALA A 496 -69.48 4.49 -38.18
CA ALA A 496 -69.79 3.10 -38.46
C ALA A 496 -71.00 2.57 -37.64
N ASN A 497 -71.16 3.05 -36.43
CA ASN A 497 -72.32 2.72 -35.56
C ASN A 497 -73.62 3.43 -35.97
N LEU A 498 -73.57 4.56 -36.69
CA LEU A 498 -74.74 5.27 -37.23
C LEU A 498 -75.33 4.56 -38.48
N LEU A 499 -74.50 3.88 -39.28
CA LEU A 499 -74.95 3.20 -40.51
C LEU A 499 -76.11 2.24 -40.32
N PRO A 500 -76.12 1.28 -39.37
CA PRO A 500 -77.24 0.37 -39.10
C PRO A 500 -78.48 1.10 -38.60
N GLN A 501 -78.29 2.23 -37.85
CA GLN A 501 -79.44 3.00 -37.34
C GLN A 501 -80.17 3.78 -38.46
N MET A 502 -79.41 4.26 -39.46
CA MET A 502 -80.04 4.91 -40.64
C MET A 502 -80.82 3.92 -41.47
N VAL A 503 -80.31 2.68 -41.65
CA VAL A 503 -81.04 1.62 -42.32
C VAL A 503 -82.32 1.22 -41.60
N LEU A 504 -82.26 1.07 -40.27
CA LEU A 504 -83.45 0.82 -39.43
C LEU A 504 -84.51 1.93 -39.54
N ARG A 505 -84.10 3.20 -39.74
CA ARG A 505 -85.02 4.34 -39.98
C ARG A 505 -85.64 4.29 -41.36
N LEU A 506 -84.95 3.70 -42.37
CA LEU A 506 -85.48 3.59 -43.74
C LEU A 506 -86.47 2.43 -43.89
N ILE A 507 -86.43 1.43 -43.05
CA ILE A 507 -87.31 0.23 -43.07
C ILE A 507 -88.57 0.44 -42.20
N ARG A 508 -88.62 1.49 -41.37
CA ARG A 508 -89.80 1.98 -40.67
C ARG A 508 -90.57 2.98 -41.54
#